data_b41216546a873c23d808d0a61cae4796
#
_entry.id   b41216546a873c23d808d0a61cae4796
#
_cell.length_a   1.000
_cell.length_b   1.000
_cell.length_c   1.000
_cell.angle_alpha   90.00
_cell.angle_beta   90.00
_cell.angle_gamma   90.00
#
_symmetry.space_group_name_H-M   'P 1'
#
loop_
_entity.id
_entity.type
_entity.pdbx_description
1 polymer ?
#
loop_
_entity_poly.entity_id
_entity_poly.type
_entity_poly.pdbx_seq_one_letter_code
_entity_poly.pdbx_strand_id
1 'polypeptide(L)'
;AFAPYWFNDLALPVPQDGANLQDDKAEQQVFKVRLANSEDRRKSASLLIEKMYSWRGYKVDALGQDPNKIILVAYQEDKVVGTMTLGLDSPGGLVADQLYKYETDQLRAQGRKICDVTKLAVDQEIKSKSVLSAIFHLSVIYARNIHHATDLLTEVNPRHAPFYQRMLGFVQIGEEKLCPRVNAPAVLLKLDLAY
;
A
#
# COMPACT_ATOMS: atom_id res chain seq x y z
N ALA A 1 7.64 -4.40 -5.97
CA ALA A 1 6.90 -5.63 -5.80
C ALA A 1 6.52 -5.83 -4.35
N PHE A 2 5.45 -5.23 -3.90
CA PHE A 2 5.11 -5.19 -2.49
C PHE A 2 3.65 -5.51 -2.21
N ALA A 3 3.04 -6.38 -2.96
CA ALA A 3 1.82 -6.96 -2.46
C ALA A 3 2.20 -8.12 -1.56
N PRO A 4 2.01 -8.03 -0.26
CA PRO A 4 2.26 -9.14 0.61
C PRO A 4 1.32 -10.29 0.27
N TYR A 5 1.74 -11.45 0.67
CA TYR A 5 1.10 -12.73 0.39
C TYR A 5 -0.37 -12.85 0.79
N TRP A 6 -0.78 -12.09 1.77
CA TRP A 6 -2.14 -12.06 2.29
C TRP A 6 -3.20 -11.63 1.24
N PHE A 7 -2.81 -11.02 0.12
CA PHE A 7 -3.73 -10.83 -1.00
C PHE A 7 -4.15 -12.13 -1.69
N ASN A 8 -3.45 -13.25 -1.46
CA ASN A 8 -3.90 -14.53 -1.99
C ASN A 8 -5.14 -15.07 -1.26
N ASP A 9 -5.31 -14.73 0.02
CA ASP A 9 -6.45 -15.13 0.82
C ASP A 9 -7.67 -14.21 0.64
N LEU A 10 -7.46 -13.07 -0.04
CA LEU A 10 -8.54 -12.28 -0.60
C LEU A 10 -9.07 -12.93 -1.90
N ALA A 11 -9.44 -14.22 -1.84
CA ALA A 11 -10.40 -14.76 -2.78
C ALA A 11 -11.70 -13.97 -2.56
N LEU A 12 -11.85 -12.91 -3.37
CA LEU A 12 -13.12 -12.20 -3.43
C LEU A 12 -14.16 -13.26 -3.80
N PRO A 13 -15.22 -13.44 -3.00
CA PRO A 13 -16.34 -14.24 -3.47
C PRO A 13 -16.77 -13.60 -4.79
N VAL A 14 -16.73 -14.39 -5.86
CA VAL A 14 -17.40 -14.03 -7.10
C VAL A 14 -18.84 -13.75 -6.67
N PRO A 15 -19.45 -12.60 -7.03
CA PRO A 15 -20.85 -12.38 -6.77
C PRO A 15 -21.62 -13.53 -7.41
N GLN A 16 -22.13 -14.44 -6.61
CA GLN A 16 -23.16 -15.34 -7.06
C GLN A 16 -24.44 -14.51 -7.02
N ASP A 17 -24.97 -14.20 -8.18
CA ASP A 17 -26.31 -13.63 -8.33
C ASP A 17 -27.27 -14.51 -7.55
N GLY A 18 -27.86 -13.99 -6.47
CA GLY A 18 -28.97 -14.60 -5.80
C GLY A 18 -28.77 -15.06 -4.35
N ALA A 19 -27.96 -14.41 -3.53
CA ALA A 19 -27.95 -14.70 -2.09
C ALA A 19 -28.64 -13.61 -1.28
N ASN A 20 -29.70 -14.00 -0.56
CA ASN A 20 -30.46 -13.24 0.41
C ASN A 20 -29.58 -12.39 1.32
N LEU A 21 -29.92 -11.11 1.42
CA LEU A 21 -29.51 -10.20 2.48
C LEU A 21 -30.11 -10.68 3.80
N GLN A 22 -29.46 -11.60 4.48
CA GLN A 22 -29.70 -11.83 5.91
C GLN A 22 -28.71 -11.00 6.69
N ASP A 23 -29.26 -10.16 7.57
CA ASP A 23 -28.63 -9.31 8.57
C ASP A 23 -27.56 -10.07 9.38
N ASP A 24 -26.34 -10.13 8.91
CA ASP A 24 -25.19 -10.34 9.75
C ASP A 24 -24.90 -9.00 10.44
N LYS A 25 -25.27 -8.89 11.70
CA LYS A 25 -24.71 -7.91 12.62
C LYS A 25 -23.20 -8.15 12.72
N ALA A 26 -22.47 -7.74 11.67
CA ALA A 26 -21.03 -7.65 11.70
C ALA A 26 -20.71 -6.63 12.80
N GLU A 27 -20.15 -7.09 13.92
CA GLU A 27 -19.46 -6.21 14.87
C GLU A 27 -18.59 -5.27 14.04
N GLN A 28 -18.91 -3.98 14.06
CA GLN A 28 -18.11 -2.96 13.41
C GLN A 28 -16.77 -2.94 14.13
N GLN A 29 -15.80 -3.67 13.59
CA GLN A 29 -14.44 -3.61 14.08
C GLN A 29 -13.92 -2.20 13.85
N VAL A 30 -13.79 -1.44 14.92
CA VAL A 30 -13.30 -0.06 14.88
C VAL A 30 -11.78 -0.10 14.78
N PHE A 31 -11.25 0.30 13.62
CA PHE A 31 -9.82 0.49 13.42
C PHE A 31 -9.47 1.97 13.60
N LYS A 32 -8.33 2.23 14.25
CA LYS A 32 -7.74 3.57 14.34
C LYS A 32 -6.51 3.61 13.46
N VAL A 33 -6.49 4.45 12.42
CA VAL A 33 -5.31 4.68 11.60
C VAL A 33 -4.60 5.93 12.07
N ARG A 34 -3.29 5.85 12.31
CA ARG A 34 -2.45 6.93 12.83
C ARG A 34 -1.14 7.03 12.07
N LEU A 35 -0.51 8.20 12.14
CA LEU A 35 0.87 8.38 11.70
C LEU A 35 1.84 7.78 12.72
N ALA A 36 2.87 7.10 12.24
CA ALA A 36 3.97 6.63 13.09
C ALA A 36 4.98 7.76 13.34
N ASN A 37 4.53 8.83 14.00
CA ASN A 37 5.32 10.01 14.31
C ASN A 37 6.20 9.87 15.57
N SER A 38 6.11 8.74 16.30
CA SER A 38 6.97 8.41 17.43
C SER A 38 7.85 7.19 17.11
N GLU A 39 8.94 7.07 17.83
CA GLU A 39 9.87 5.92 17.68
C GLU A 39 9.17 4.59 17.98
N ASP A 40 8.35 4.53 19.03
CA ASP A 40 7.62 3.33 19.42
C ASP A 40 6.65 2.88 18.35
N ARG A 41 5.94 3.82 17.70
CA ARG A 41 5.02 3.49 16.60
C ARG A 41 5.76 2.99 15.37
N ARG A 42 6.92 3.59 15.03
CA ARG A 42 7.77 3.11 13.93
C ARG A 42 8.31 1.73 14.22
N LYS A 43 8.75 1.48 15.47
CA LYS A 43 9.23 0.17 15.91
C LYS A 43 8.14 -0.89 15.83
N SER A 44 6.92 -0.58 16.29
CA SER A 44 5.77 -1.49 16.19
C SER A 44 5.39 -1.79 14.74
N ALA A 45 5.42 -0.78 13.87
CA ALA A 45 5.19 -0.95 12.43
C ALA A 45 6.29 -1.82 11.78
N SER A 46 7.56 -1.60 12.15
CA SER A 46 8.69 -2.41 11.66
C SER A 46 8.55 -3.88 12.05
N LEU A 47 8.13 -4.17 13.29
CA LEU A 47 7.90 -5.53 13.75
C LEU A 47 6.79 -6.24 12.96
N LEU A 48 5.70 -5.53 12.61
CA LEU A 48 4.66 -6.11 11.78
C LEU A 48 5.18 -6.40 10.36
N ILE A 49 5.91 -5.45 9.77
CA ILE A 49 6.52 -5.64 8.44
C ILE A 49 7.48 -6.84 8.47
N GLU A 50 8.34 -6.92 9.48
CA GLU A 50 9.27 -8.04 9.64
C GLU A 50 8.53 -9.37 9.76
N LYS A 51 7.50 -9.46 10.63
CA LYS A 51 6.64 -10.64 10.75
C LYS A 51 6.04 -11.07 9.41
N MET A 52 5.59 -10.11 8.59
CA MET A 52 4.86 -10.39 7.34
C MET A 52 5.77 -10.66 6.14
N TYR A 53 7.03 -10.24 6.20
CA TYR A 53 7.96 -10.35 5.06
C TYR A 53 9.10 -11.35 5.29
N SER A 54 9.56 -11.56 6.54
CA SER A 54 10.75 -12.36 6.87
C SER A 54 10.60 -13.84 6.47
N TRP A 55 9.43 -14.42 6.65
CA TRP A 55 9.18 -15.82 6.30
C TRP A 55 9.34 -16.12 4.79
N ARG A 56 9.39 -15.06 3.95
CA ARG A 56 9.71 -15.14 2.52
C ARG A 56 11.16 -14.85 2.18
N GLY A 57 11.99 -14.62 3.19
CA GLY A 57 13.40 -14.27 2.99
C GLY A 57 13.60 -12.82 2.51
N TYR A 58 12.56 -11.96 2.57
CA TYR A 58 12.71 -10.56 2.22
C TYR A 58 13.42 -9.81 3.35
N LYS A 59 14.53 -9.14 3.02
CA LYS A 59 15.17 -8.22 3.94
C LYS A 59 14.33 -6.95 4.06
N VAL A 60 14.00 -6.58 5.27
CA VAL A 60 13.26 -5.36 5.57
C VAL A 60 14.17 -4.42 6.32
N ASP A 61 14.47 -3.26 5.73
CA ASP A 61 15.15 -2.20 6.44
C ASP A 61 14.22 -1.59 7.49
N ALA A 62 14.78 -1.28 8.66
CA ALA A 62 14.04 -0.59 9.70
C ALA A 62 13.44 0.71 9.18
N LEU A 63 12.24 1.06 9.66
CA LEU A 63 11.58 2.31 9.30
C LEU A 63 12.34 3.48 9.95
N GLY A 64 13.21 4.11 9.16
CA GLY A 64 13.99 5.27 9.57
C GLY A 64 13.16 6.56 9.65
N GLN A 65 13.79 7.63 10.13
CA GLN A 65 13.24 8.99 10.04
C GLN A 65 13.65 9.60 8.69
N ASP A 66 12.73 9.56 7.75
CA ASP A 66 12.86 10.23 6.46
C ASP A 66 11.67 11.20 6.33
N PRO A 67 11.90 12.51 6.22
CA PRO A 67 10.83 13.49 6.14
C PRO A 67 9.92 13.30 4.91
N ASN A 68 10.44 12.61 3.88
CA ASN A 68 9.69 12.31 2.67
C ASN A 68 8.92 10.98 2.75
N LYS A 69 8.93 10.32 3.92
CA LYS A 69 8.21 9.06 4.14
C LYS A 69 7.22 9.19 5.28
N ILE A 70 5.95 9.04 4.96
CA ILE A 70 4.86 9.05 5.92
C ILE A 70 4.44 7.61 6.18
N ILE A 71 4.57 7.18 7.44
CA ILE A 71 4.21 5.83 7.85
C ILE A 71 2.82 5.86 8.48
N LEU A 72 1.89 5.15 7.87
CA LEU A 72 0.53 4.95 8.35
C LEU A 72 0.45 3.63 9.11
N VAL A 73 -0.16 3.63 10.28
CA VAL A 73 -0.33 2.45 11.12
C VAL A 73 -1.78 2.31 11.52
N ALA A 74 -2.36 1.14 11.26
CA ALA A 74 -3.69 0.79 11.72
C ALA A 74 -3.61 -0.01 13.01
N TYR A 75 -4.46 0.37 13.96
CA TYR A 75 -4.60 -0.28 15.25
C TYR A 75 -6.01 -0.84 15.41
N GLN A 76 -6.08 -2.04 15.94
CA GLN A 76 -7.29 -2.59 16.54
C GLN A 76 -7.01 -2.69 18.04
N GLU A 77 -7.77 -1.93 18.84
CA GLU A 77 -7.41 -1.68 20.24
C GLU A 77 -5.98 -1.10 20.32
N ASP A 78 -5.05 -1.80 20.98
CA ASP A 78 -3.64 -1.41 21.09
C ASP A 78 -2.69 -2.23 20.21
N LYS A 79 -3.23 -3.19 19.43
CA LYS A 79 -2.44 -4.06 18.53
C LYS A 79 -2.29 -3.40 17.17
N VAL A 80 -1.07 -3.36 16.64
CA VAL A 80 -0.82 -2.98 15.24
C VAL A 80 -1.30 -4.09 14.32
N VAL A 81 -2.22 -3.76 13.42
CA VAL A 81 -2.87 -4.70 12.51
C VAL A 81 -2.63 -4.41 11.05
N GLY A 82 -2.08 -3.25 10.75
CA GLY A 82 -1.71 -2.87 9.39
C GLY A 82 -0.74 -1.71 9.36
N THR A 83 0.06 -1.64 8.31
CA THR A 83 0.97 -0.52 8.05
C THR A 83 1.17 -0.30 6.55
N MET A 84 1.46 0.92 6.17
CA MET A 84 1.79 1.35 4.82
C MET A 84 2.74 2.55 4.91
N THR A 85 3.67 2.66 3.98
CA THR A 85 4.52 3.83 3.82
C THR A 85 4.11 4.59 2.56
N LEU A 86 3.78 5.86 2.71
CA LEU A 86 3.60 6.82 1.62
C LEU A 86 4.91 7.56 1.42
N GLY A 87 5.55 7.37 0.25
CA GLY A 87 6.75 8.09 -0.17
C GLY A 87 6.37 9.33 -0.98
N LEU A 88 6.89 10.48 -0.59
CA LEU A 88 6.73 11.74 -1.32
C LEU A 88 7.90 11.92 -2.27
N ASP A 89 7.64 12.40 -3.48
CA ASP A 89 8.69 12.66 -4.44
C ASP A 89 9.64 13.77 -3.94
N SER A 90 10.92 13.54 -4.12
CA SER A 90 11.99 14.40 -3.62
C SER A 90 13.23 14.26 -4.51
N PRO A 91 14.27 15.07 -4.32
CA PRO A 91 15.55 14.87 -5.03
C PRO A 91 16.17 13.49 -4.83
N GLY A 92 15.82 12.79 -3.72
CA GLY A 92 16.21 11.40 -3.49
C GLY A 92 15.41 10.37 -4.28
N GLY A 93 14.35 10.80 -4.97
CA GLY A 93 13.47 9.97 -5.76
C GLY A 93 12.49 9.13 -4.94
N LEU A 94 11.72 8.30 -5.63
CA LEU A 94 10.78 7.33 -5.10
C LEU A 94 11.36 5.90 -5.14
N VAL A 95 10.79 4.99 -4.38
CA VAL A 95 11.15 3.56 -4.49
C VAL A 95 10.86 3.04 -5.90
N ALA A 96 9.78 3.50 -6.52
CA ALA A 96 9.42 3.16 -7.89
C ALA A 96 10.48 3.53 -8.93
N ASP A 97 11.31 4.54 -8.68
CA ASP A 97 12.39 4.94 -9.60
C ASP A 97 13.44 3.83 -9.79
N GLN A 98 13.60 2.94 -8.82
CA GLN A 98 14.60 1.88 -8.91
C GLN A 98 14.31 0.88 -10.05
N LEU A 99 13.05 0.74 -10.44
CA LEU A 99 12.63 -0.21 -11.48
C LEU A 99 11.92 0.48 -12.65
N TYR A 100 11.23 1.60 -12.39
CA TYR A 100 10.36 2.29 -13.33
C TYR A 100 10.74 3.76 -13.51
N LYS A 101 12.04 4.06 -13.53
CA LYS A 101 12.52 5.45 -13.64
C LYS A 101 12.02 6.17 -14.90
N TYR A 102 11.92 5.46 -16.02
CA TYR A 102 11.40 6.07 -17.25
C TYR A 102 9.95 6.52 -17.08
N GLU A 103 9.09 5.67 -16.56
CA GLU A 103 7.67 5.94 -16.36
C GLU A 103 7.45 7.08 -15.34
N THR A 104 8.21 7.10 -14.25
CA THR A 104 8.14 8.16 -13.25
C THR A 104 8.67 9.50 -13.79
N ASP A 105 9.76 9.50 -14.54
CA ASP A 105 10.32 10.71 -15.16
C ASP A 105 9.36 11.28 -16.22
N GLN A 106 8.64 10.45 -16.97
CA GLN A 106 7.59 10.92 -17.89
C GLN A 106 6.46 11.65 -17.15
N LEU A 107 6.04 11.16 -16.00
CA LEU A 107 5.04 11.85 -15.18
C LEU A 107 5.58 13.18 -14.65
N ARG A 108 6.82 13.23 -14.17
CA ARG A 108 7.48 14.48 -13.72
C ARG A 108 7.59 15.49 -14.84
N ALA A 109 7.99 15.05 -16.04
CA ALA A 109 8.08 15.92 -17.22
C ALA A 109 6.73 16.53 -17.63
N GLN A 110 5.63 15.86 -17.33
CA GLN A 110 4.27 16.37 -17.53
C GLN A 110 3.81 17.31 -16.39
N GLY A 111 4.68 17.63 -15.44
CA GLY A 111 4.35 18.47 -14.28
C GLY A 111 3.51 17.75 -13.22
N ARG A 112 3.42 16.43 -13.28
CA ARG A 112 2.68 15.63 -12.28
C ARG A 112 3.45 15.59 -10.97
N LYS A 113 2.75 15.73 -9.86
CA LYS A 113 3.28 15.56 -8.50
C LYS A 113 3.00 14.14 -8.05
N ILE A 114 4.01 13.29 -8.13
CA ILE A 114 3.87 11.87 -7.86
C ILE A 114 4.24 11.52 -6.41
N CYS A 115 3.63 10.46 -5.91
CA CYS A 115 4.01 9.81 -4.65
C CYS A 115 3.87 8.30 -4.85
N ASP A 116 4.46 7.50 -3.97
CA ASP A 116 4.31 6.04 -4.02
C ASP A 116 3.86 5.45 -2.69
N VAL A 117 3.18 4.30 -2.74
CA VAL A 117 2.87 3.50 -1.56
C VAL A 117 3.69 2.22 -1.58
N THR A 118 4.34 1.95 -0.45
CA THR A 118 5.24 0.83 -0.26
C THR A 118 5.04 0.19 1.12
N LYS A 119 5.69 -0.93 1.37
CA LYS A 119 5.71 -1.61 2.67
C LYS A 119 4.31 -1.82 3.26
N LEU A 120 3.33 -2.12 2.39
CA LEU A 120 2.00 -2.47 2.83
C LEU A 120 2.03 -3.85 3.49
N ALA A 121 1.60 -3.91 4.74
CA ALA A 121 1.44 -5.14 5.49
C ALA A 121 0.16 -5.09 6.32
N VAL A 122 -0.59 -6.19 6.37
CA VAL A 122 -1.79 -6.33 7.21
C VAL A 122 -1.73 -7.69 7.90
N ASP A 123 -2.10 -7.73 9.18
CA ASP A 123 -2.11 -8.97 9.97
C ASP A 123 -3.14 -9.94 9.37
N GLN A 124 -2.69 -11.19 9.13
CA GLN A 124 -3.52 -12.23 8.49
C GLN A 124 -4.69 -12.69 9.37
N GLU A 125 -4.58 -12.54 10.68
CA GLU A 125 -5.62 -12.97 11.64
C GLU A 125 -6.83 -12.03 11.64
N ILE A 126 -6.79 -10.92 10.90
CA ILE A 126 -7.83 -9.89 10.91
C ILE A 126 -8.55 -9.83 9.56
N LYS A 127 -9.83 -9.43 9.59
CA LYS A 127 -10.59 -9.16 8.36
C LYS A 127 -9.92 -8.00 7.58
N SER A 128 -8.97 -8.34 6.73
CA SER A 128 -8.01 -7.45 6.10
C SER A 128 -8.61 -6.36 5.20
N LYS A 129 -9.81 -6.57 4.65
CA LYS A 129 -10.43 -5.61 3.72
C LYS A 129 -10.70 -4.25 4.35
N SER A 130 -11.24 -4.22 5.57
CA SER A 130 -11.56 -2.96 6.28
C SER A 130 -10.31 -2.19 6.66
N VAL A 131 -9.27 -2.89 7.14
CA VAL A 131 -7.97 -2.29 7.49
C VAL A 131 -7.32 -1.71 6.24
N LEU A 132 -7.31 -2.49 5.15
CA LEU A 132 -6.74 -2.07 3.88
C LEU A 132 -7.44 -0.83 3.33
N SER A 133 -8.78 -0.85 3.31
CA SER A 133 -9.58 0.30 2.85
C SER A 133 -9.29 1.55 3.69
N ALA A 134 -9.23 1.43 5.01
CA ALA A 134 -8.95 2.56 5.91
C ALA A 134 -7.54 3.14 5.68
N ILE A 135 -6.51 2.29 5.54
CA ILE A 135 -5.14 2.74 5.28
C ILE A 135 -5.03 3.41 3.90
N PHE A 136 -5.61 2.82 2.85
CA PHE A 136 -5.61 3.43 1.52
C PHE A 136 -6.37 4.74 1.49
N HIS A 137 -7.55 4.81 2.11
CA HIS A 137 -8.31 6.05 2.18
C HIS A 137 -7.50 7.17 2.84
N LEU A 138 -6.85 6.88 3.96
CA LEU A 138 -6.01 7.87 4.63
C LEU A 138 -4.77 8.24 3.80
N SER A 139 -4.14 7.29 3.12
CA SER A 139 -3.00 7.58 2.23
C SER A 139 -3.39 8.52 1.08
N VAL A 140 -4.58 8.35 0.49
CA VAL A 140 -5.12 9.26 -0.53
C VAL A 140 -5.37 10.66 0.04
N ILE A 141 -5.95 10.76 1.25
CA ILE A 141 -6.17 12.06 1.92
C ILE A 141 -4.82 12.78 2.13
N TYR A 142 -3.81 12.09 2.65
CA TYR A 142 -2.49 12.68 2.87
C TYR A 142 -1.83 13.07 1.55
N ALA A 143 -1.81 12.17 0.57
CA ALA A 143 -1.21 12.43 -0.73
C ALA A 143 -1.87 13.64 -1.42
N ARG A 144 -3.20 13.60 -1.58
CA ARG A 144 -3.96 14.61 -2.33
C ARG A 144 -4.14 15.92 -1.56
N ASN A 145 -4.68 15.86 -0.34
CA ASN A 145 -5.16 17.06 0.35
C ASN A 145 -4.05 17.79 1.12
N ILE A 146 -3.03 17.06 1.58
CA ILE A 146 -1.95 17.63 2.40
C ILE A 146 -0.71 17.89 1.54
N HIS A 147 -0.33 16.95 0.69
CA HIS A 147 0.88 17.07 -0.13
C HIS A 147 0.61 17.47 -1.58
N HIS A 148 -0.67 17.62 -1.95
CA HIS A 148 -1.10 18.05 -3.29
C HIS A 148 -0.53 17.17 -4.41
N ALA A 149 -0.36 15.89 -4.13
CA ALA A 149 0.02 14.91 -5.14
C ALA A 149 -1.10 14.74 -6.17
N THR A 150 -0.72 14.57 -7.43
CA THR A 150 -1.65 14.33 -8.53
C THR A 150 -1.78 12.86 -8.87
N ASP A 151 -0.78 12.05 -8.52
CA ASP A 151 -0.74 10.62 -8.82
C ASP A 151 -0.12 9.83 -7.67
N LEU A 152 -0.76 8.69 -7.39
CA LEU A 152 -0.28 7.71 -6.44
C LEU A 152 0.18 6.46 -7.19
N LEU A 153 1.43 6.08 -6.99
CA LEU A 153 2.06 4.94 -7.64
C LEU A 153 2.18 3.76 -6.68
N THR A 154 2.17 2.56 -7.20
CA THR A 154 2.52 1.35 -6.45
C THR A 154 3.11 0.28 -7.36
N GLU A 155 4.17 -0.38 -6.91
CA GLU A 155 4.69 -1.59 -7.54
C GLU A 155 3.99 -2.80 -6.92
N VAL A 156 3.41 -3.66 -7.75
CA VAL A 156 2.73 -4.85 -7.27
C VAL A 156 3.11 -6.08 -8.09
N ASN A 157 3.03 -7.26 -7.49
CA ASN A 157 3.11 -8.48 -8.28
C ASN A 157 1.94 -8.54 -9.27
N PRO A 158 2.14 -8.94 -10.54
CA PRO A 158 1.09 -8.95 -11.57
C PRO A 158 -0.20 -9.66 -11.16
N ARG A 159 -0.09 -10.75 -10.38
CA ARG A 159 -1.26 -11.49 -9.86
C ARG A 159 -2.19 -10.64 -8.98
N HIS A 160 -1.67 -9.55 -8.39
CA HIS A 160 -2.44 -8.65 -7.53
C HIS A 160 -2.97 -7.42 -8.26
N ALA A 161 -2.44 -7.10 -9.44
CA ALA A 161 -2.85 -5.95 -10.23
C ALA A 161 -4.36 -5.88 -10.46
N PRO A 162 -5.08 -7.00 -10.77
CA PRO A 162 -6.53 -6.96 -10.96
C PRO A 162 -7.31 -6.47 -9.74
N PHE A 163 -6.82 -6.70 -8.51
CA PHE A 163 -7.45 -6.17 -7.30
C PHE A 163 -7.33 -4.63 -7.26
N TYR A 164 -6.12 -4.10 -7.44
CA TYR A 164 -5.88 -2.65 -7.45
C TYR A 164 -6.68 -1.94 -8.55
N GLN A 165 -6.75 -2.55 -9.72
CA GLN A 165 -7.47 -1.99 -10.85
C GLN A 165 -8.99 -1.96 -10.60
N ARG A 166 -9.58 -3.09 -10.18
CA ARG A 166 -11.03 -3.21 -10.01
C ARG A 166 -11.56 -2.54 -8.75
N MET A 167 -10.81 -2.64 -7.64
CA MET A 167 -11.30 -2.18 -6.35
C MET A 167 -10.86 -0.76 -5.98
N LEU A 168 -9.72 -0.31 -6.51
CA LEU A 168 -9.12 0.96 -6.13
C LEU A 168 -8.95 1.92 -7.31
N GLY A 169 -9.28 1.51 -8.53
CA GLY A 169 -9.25 2.37 -9.72
C GLY A 169 -7.85 2.64 -10.28
N PHE A 170 -6.85 1.84 -9.89
CA PHE A 170 -5.51 1.96 -10.47
C PHE A 170 -5.49 1.54 -11.94
N VAL A 171 -4.59 2.12 -12.71
CA VAL A 171 -4.26 1.71 -14.07
C VAL A 171 -2.79 1.28 -14.14
N GLN A 172 -2.50 0.27 -14.96
CA GLN A 172 -1.11 -0.15 -15.18
C GLN A 172 -0.44 0.79 -16.16
N ILE A 173 0.73 1.31 -15.79
CA ILE A 173 1.55 2.20 -16.61
C ILE A 173 2.95 1.67 -16.86
N GLY A 174 3.41 0.66 -16.12
CA GLY A 174 4.68 0.00 -16.31
C GLY A 174 4.50 -1.47 -16.67
N GLU A 175 5.31 -1.95 -17.64
CA GLU A 175 5.34 -3.35 -18.04
C GLU A 175 5.90 -4.23 -16.91
N GLU A 176 5.68 -5.54 -17.03
CA GLU A 176 6.23 -6.50 -16.09
C GLU A 176 7.76 -6.51 -16.15
N LYS A 177 8.40 -6.32 -14.99
CA LYS A 177 9.85 -6.38 -14.79
C LYS A 177 10.18 -7.24 -13.58
N LEU A 178 11.33 -7.89 -13.59
CA LEU A 178 11.83 -8.58 -12.40
C LEU A 178 12.32 -7.56 -11.38
N CYS A 179 11.69 -7.52 -10.21
CA CYS A 179 12.14 -6.66 -9.12
C CYS A 179 13.26 -7.34 -8.32
N PRO A 180 14.50 -6.82 -8.36
CA PRO A 180 15.64 -7.49 -7.71
C PRO A 180 15.55 -7.47 -6.17
N ARG A 181 14.83 -6.50 -5.58
CA ARG A 181 14.68 -6.40 -4.13
C ARG A 181 13.96 -7.60 -3.50
N VAL A 182 13.08 -8.24 -4.25
CA VAL A 182 12.24 -9.36 -3.79
C VAL A 182 12.31 -10.56 -4.74
N ASN A 183 13.16 -10.50 -5.76
CA ASN A 183 13.32 -11.53 -6.79
C ASN A 183 11.96 -12.07 -7.29
N ALA A 184 11.07 -11.16 -7.65
CA ALA A 184 9.71 -11.46 -8.08
C ALA A 184 9.26 -10.50 -9.19
N PRO A 185 8.32 -10.91 -10.07
CA PRO A 185 7.78 -10.01 -11.09
C PRO A 185 6.99 -8.86 -10.45
N ALA A 186 7.09 -7.69 -11.05
CA ALA A 186 6.38 -6.49 -10.66
C ALA A 186 5.82 -5.76 -11.87
N VAL A 187 4.71 -5.06 -11.68
CA VAL A 187 4.15 -4.07 -12.59
C VAL A 187 3.98 -2.76 -11.84
N LEU A 188 4.08 -1.62 -12.55
CA LEU A 188 3.79 -0.32 -11.97
C LEU A 188 2.34 0.06 -12.22
N LEU A 189 1.62 0.38 -11.16
CA LEU A 189 0.26 0.88 -11.20
C LEU A 189 0.21 2.34 -10.76
N LYS A 190 -0.73 3.09 -11.33
CA LYS A 190 -0.97 4.51 -11.05
C LYS A 190 -2.44 4.75 -10.74
N LEU A 191 -2.72 5.52 -9.69
CA LEU A 191 -4.02 6.08 -9.38
C LEU A 191 -3.97 7.60 -9.61
N ASP A 192 -4.86 8.12 -10.45
CA ASP A 192 -5.03 9.57 -10.63
C ASP A 192 -5.78 10.15 -9.43
N LEU A 193 -5.20 11.15 -8.78
CA LEU A 193 -5.76 11.83 -7.62
C LEU A 193 -6.40 13.18 -7.96
N ALA A 194 -6.41 13.57 -9.23
CA ALA A 194 -6.85 14.90 -9.67
C ALA A 194 -8.37 15.09 -9.70
N TYR A 195 -9.17 14.07 -9.32
CA TYR A 195 -10.63 14.14 -9.26
C TYR A 195 -11.16 14.51 -7.89
#